data_1549ddeb64c3e11418a55f86bcb1de90
#
_entry.id   1549ddeb64c3e11418a55f86bcb1de90
#
_cell.length_a   1.000
_cell.length_b   1.000
_cell.length_c   1.000
_cell.angle_alpha   90.00
_cell.angle_beta   90.00
_cell.angle_gamma   90.00
#
_symmetry.space_group_name_H-M   'P 1'
#
loop_
_entity.id
_entity.type
_entity.pdbx_description
1 polymer ?
#
loop_
_entity_poly.entity_id
_entity_poly.type
_entity_poly.pdbx_seq_one_letter_code
_entity_poly.pdbx_strand_id
1 'polypeptide(L)'
;MTADGVPKLKRDVRRSVDSDFSFINVKLSVGETASVRLELCGAYYVAENMRAVVGSESSPRTAAVTVEDGKITLSSGGSTVYRGSEITLMRVNYNESAGWLQLFCSGNANERKYLGNLVFRINDDGTLRVINNIPTAHYLYGIVPYEMSESCPIESLKCQAVASRTYAFGFTMPGDDYDITDSFNYQGYRGYKPGYEKCMRACVETTGVILSVDNEIPLAFYGATNGGETALPSHLFGYDSLDPLYEIRLDDIDFYEANPACRQNLEITYGEISDNEAFNALLCREAKKIVGSSVRLISILETNVNTPKFENCERNMANVDVRILVGTGSGEQEVSFGFSADRLKAEGVFTKNYKMYWGEPTSTGYNIYFCRYGHGLGMSQYGAQARAREGQTYQQVLKFYYGKMKLTDVCELNPERPFAYSLNIKAYGEFNTTNVNLRSGPSASFTSLGKFNTGTHVDVINAVNGWICCIADGKLGYVRGDYIDVKLFPSPIAAQQRVCEAKTTEATALRTSPSQYAAEIVSLSEGAQIRVWFEIGDWYYVRIGHRSGFVEKSKIIIGDWFIIDLHAIVSSQIGDGIRPRP
;
A
#
# COMPACT_ATOMS: atom_id res chain seq x y z
N MET A 1 12.87 -3.35 -19.83
CA MET A 1 11.76 -2.39 -19.69
C MET A 1 11.11 -2.28 -21.04
N THR A 2 9.79 -2.33 -21.09
CA THR A 2 9.02 -1.93 -22.27
C THR A 2 9.10 -0.41 -22.41
N ALA A 3 8.79 0.15 -23.58
CA ALA A 3 8.80 1.61 -23.82
C ALA A 3 7.91 2.43 -22.86
N ASP A 4 7.02 1.77 -22.11
CA ASP A 4 6.08 2.36 -21.16
C ASP A 4 6.48 2.18 -19.68
N GLY A 5 7.72 1.75 -19.39
CA GLY A 5 8.26 1.69 -18.02
C GLY A 5 7.80 0.48 -17.19
N VAL A 6 7.03 -0.44 -17.76
CA VAL A 6 6.60 -1.66 -17.04
C VAL A 6 7.74 -2.68 -17.00
N PRO A 7 8.03 -3.29 -15.84
CA PRO A 7 9.06 -4.32 -15.75
C PRO A 7 8.74 -5.48 -16.70
N LYS A 8 9.73 -5.98 -17.41
CA LYS A 8 9.58 -7.31 -18.03
C LYS A 8 9.41 -8.31 -16.89
N LEU A 9 8.18 -8.79 -16.68
CA LEU A 9 7.93 -9.92 -15.79
C LEU A 9 8.79 -11.10 -16.29
N LYS A 10 9.79 -11.46 -15.52
CA LYS A 10 10.44 -12.76 -15.68
C LYS A 10 9.37 -13.77 -15.29
N ARG A 11 9.03 -14.68 -16.20
CA ARG A 11 8.04 -15.77 -16.10
C ARG A 11 7.49 -16.02 -14.69
N ASP A 12 6.14 -16.02 -14.61
CA ASP A 12 5.33 -16.57 -13.50
C ASP A 12 5.90 -16.38 -12.08
N VAL A 13 5.97 -15.13 -11.64
CA VAL A 13 6.33 -14.82 -10.26
C VAL A 13 5.03 -14.59 -9.50
N ARG A 14 4.36 -15.67 -9.14
CA ARG A 14 3.29 -15.66 -8.16
C ARG A 14 3.89 -16.00 -6.80
N ARG A 15 3.62 -15.17 -5.82
CA ARG A 15 4.04 -15.48 -4.46
C ARG A 15 3.29 -16.71 -4.01
N SER A 16 4.03 -17.73 -3.54
CA SER A 16 3.42 -18.90 -2.96
C SER A 16 2.51 -18.47 -1.80
N VAL A 17 1.34 -19.07 -1.69
CA VAL A 17 0.44 -18.91 -0.52
C VAL A 17 1.14 -19.29 0.80
N ASP A 18 2.25 -20.03 0.75
CA ASP A 18 3.11 -20.33 1.90
C ASP A 18 3.96 -19.14 2.37
N SER A 19 3.92 -18.01 1.68
CA SER A 19 4.68 -16.81 2.06
C SER A 19 4.05 -16.11 3.26
N ASP A 20 4.88 -15.46 4.08
CA ASP A 20 4.42 -14.54 5.11
C ASP A 20 4.01 -13.21 4.45
N PHE A 21 2.74 -12.84 4.61
CA PHE A 21 2.17 -11.60 4.07
C PHE A 21 2.13 -10.45 5.09
N SER A 22 2.65 -10.67 6.29
CA SER A 22 2.61 -9.68 7.36
C SER A 22 3.51 -8.49 7.10
N PHE A 23 4.66 -8.73 6.46
CA PHE A 23 5.65 -7.71 6.12
C PHE A 23 5.97 -7.71 4.63
N ILE A 24 6.38 -6.55 4.15
CA ILE A 24 6.95 -6.33 2.82
C ILE A 24 8.35 -5.74 3.00
N ASN A 25 9.31 -6.28 2.27
CA ASN A 25 10.67 -5.76 2.20
C ASN A 25 10.80 -4.88 0.97
N VAL A 26 10.94 -3.58 1.18
CA VAL A 26 11.06 -2.60 0.10
C VAL A 26 12.50 -2.12 -0.02
N LYS A 27 13.19 -2.45 -1.11
CA LYS A 27 14.51 -1.86 -1.40
C LYS A 27 14.32 -0.38 -1.72
N LEU A 28 14.99 0.48 -0.95
CA LEU A 28 14.94 1.94 -1.12
C LEU A 28 16.04 2.42 -2.06
N SER A 29 15.68 3.24 -3.04
CA SER A 29 16.61 3.85 -3.99
C SER A 29 17.60 4.83 -3.35
N VAL A 30 17.32 5.28 -2.13
CA VAL A 30 18.17 6.22 -1.36
C VAL A 30 19.42 5.57 -0.74
N GLY A 31 19.59 4.25 -0.85
CA GLY A 31 20.65 3.52 -0.15
C GLY A 31 21.96 3.34 -0.95
N GLU A 32 22.01 3.69 -2.21
CA GLU A 32 23.19 3.39 -3.06
C GLU A 32 24.33 4.41 -2.84
N THR A 33 24.80 4.53 -1.59
CA THR A 33 25.90 5.42 -1.17
C THR A 33 26.73 4.75 -0.07
N ALA A 34 27.95 5.25 0.19
CA ALA A 34 28.79 4.75 1.28
C ALA A 34 28.32 5.23 2.68
N SER A 35 27.44 6.23 2.74
CA SER A 35 26.96 6.75 4.02
C SER A 35 25.55 7.34 3.92
N VAL A 36 24.77 7.16 4.97
CA VAL A 36 23.43 7.70 5.13
C VAL A 36 23.31 8.31 6.52
N ARG A 37 22.85 9.56 6.60
CA ARG A 37 22.44 10.17 7.86
C ARG A 37 20.96 9.87 8.10
N LEU A 38 20.60 9.62 9.34
CA LEU A 38 19.25 9.31 9.77
C LEU A 38 18.75 10.37 10.76
N GLU A 39 17.46 10.68 10.66
CA GLU A 39 16.70 11.28 11.74
C GLU A 39 15.61 10.32 12.17
N LEU A 40 15.60 9.99 13.47
CA LEU A 40 14.67 9.04 14.07
C LEU A 40 13.73 9.80 15.03
N CYS A 41 12.44 9.67 14.79
CA CYS A 41 11.39 10.01 15.75
C CYS A 41 10.86 8.70 16.33
N GLY A 42 10.72 8.64 17.65
CA GLY A 42 10.31 7.43 18.34
C GLY A 42 11.48 6.55 18.81
N ALA A 43 11.15 5.38 19.30
CA ALA A 43 12.13 4.43 19.82
C ALA A 43 12.47 3.35 18.78
N TYR A 44 13.75 3.16 18.59
CA TYR A 44 14.33 2.10 17.77
C TYR A 44 15.41 1.37 18.57
N TYR A 45 15.70 0.16 18.23
CA TYR A 45 16.84 -0.59 18.76
C TYR A 45 17.57 -1.32 17.63
N VAL A 46 18.84 -1.57 17.84
CA VAL A 46 19.67 -2.39 16.95
C VAL A 46 19.43 -3.86 17.29
N ALA A 47 18.89 -4.65 16.37
CA ALA A 47 18.52 -6.04 16.64
C ALA A 47 19.73 -6.90 17.08
N GLU A 48 20.91 -6.61 16.53
CA GLU A 48 22.13 -7.38 16.74
C GLU A 48 22.75 -7.21 18.14
N ASN A 49 22.46 -6.11 18.85
CA ASN A 49 23.02 -5.86 20.19
C ASN A 49 22.02 -5.25 21.20
N MET A 50 20.76 -5.11 20.80
CA MET A 50 19.66 -4.57 21.63
C MET A 50 19.88 -3.14 22.14
N ARG A 51 20.81 -2.38 21.59
CA ARG A 51 21.03 -0.98 21.97
C ARG A 51 19.94 -0.08 21.38
N ALA A 52 19.34 0.71 22.23
CA ALA A 52 18.29 1.64 21.85
C ALA A 52 18.83 2.94 21.25
N VAL A 53 18.14 3.46 20.23
CA VAL A 53 18.31 4.80 19.68
C VAL A 53 16.95 5.48 19.73
N VAL A 54 16.81 6.47 20.61
CA VAL A 54 15.51 7.07 20.92
C VAL A 54 15.51 8.55 20.56
N GLY A 55 14.51 8.97 19.82
CA GLY A 55 14.18 10.36 19.51
C GLY A 55 12.72 10.67 19.83
N SER A 56 12.30 11.90 19.59
CA SER A 56 10.91 12.32 19.65
C SER A 56 10.57 13.22 18.49
N GLU A 57 9.29 13.51 18.27
CA GLU A 57 8.87 14.41 17.21
C GLU A 57 9.44 15.83 17.38
N SER A 58 9.48 16.32 18.61
CA SER A 58 10.06 17.65 18.94
C SER A 58 11.59 17.67 18.95
N SER A 59 12.23 16.50 19.07
CA SER A 59 13.69 16.34 19.10
C SER A 59 14.09 15.02 18.47
N PRO A 60 14.10 14.91 17.12
CA PRO A 60 14.52 13.72 16.42
C PRO A 60 15.97 13.36 16.76
N ARG A 61 16.24 12.09 16.95
CA ARG A 61 17.61 11.60 17.19
C ARG A 61 18.36 11.47 15.87
N THR A 62 19.49 12.15 15.75
CA THR A 62 20.37 11.98 14.59
C THR A 62 21.27 10.77 14.79
N ALA A 63 21.41 9.97 13.73
CA ALA A 63 22.36 8.89 13.62
C ALA A 63 22.99 8.87 12.22
N ALA A 64 24.10 8.15 12.07
CA ALA A 64 24.74 7.92 10.77
C ALA A 64 25.05 6.44 10.59
N VAL A 65 24.83 5.96 9.38
CA VAL A 65 25.25 4.62 8.95
C VAL A 65 26.30 4.79 7.86
N THR A 66 27.48 4.21 8.06
CA THR A 66 28.61 4.29 7.13
C THR A 66 29.15 2.92 6.81
N VAL A 67 29.72 2.75 5.61
CA VAL A 67 30.48 1.55 5.24
C VAL A 67 31.97 1.89 5.29
N GLU A 68 32.71 1.17 6.11
CA GLU A 68 34.17 1.29 6.26
C GLU A 68 34.77 -0.10 6.46
N ASP A 69 35.85 -0.42 5.72
CA ASP A 69 36.55 -1.70 5.79
C ASP A 69 35.63 -2.93 5.67
N GLY A 70 34.67 -2.88 4.76
CA GLY A 70 33.70 -3.97 4.52
C GLY A 70 32.74 -4.23 5.69
N LYS A 71 32.59 -3.25 6.60
CA LYS A 71 31.63 -3.31 7.72
C LYS A 71 30.73 -2.07 7.74
N ILE A 72 29.53 -2.25 8.25
CA ILE A 72 28.58 -1.17 8.48
C ILE A 72 28.74 -0.69 9.92
N THR A 73 28.84 0.61 10.10
CA THR A 73 28.92 1.26 11.41
C THR A 73 27.70 2.16 11.61
N LEU A 74 26.93 1.95 12.66
CA LEU A 74 25.90 2.88 13.14
C LEU A 74 26.49 3.70 14.28
N SER A 75 26.45 5.01 14.14
CA SER A 75 26.87 5.96 15.17
C SER A 75 25.73 6.94 15.52
N SER A 76 25.65 7.34 16.78
CA SER A 76 24.70 8.34 17.27
C SER A 76 25.27 9.08 18.47
N GLY A 77 25.10 10.41 18.51
CA GLY A 77 25.61 11.24 19.60
C GLY A 77 27.14 11.17 19.77
N GLY A 78 27.89 11.03 18.68
CA GLY A 78 29.35 10.96 18.69
C GLY A 78 29.95 9.59 19.11
N SER A 79 29.12 8.58 19.32
CA SER A 79 29.54 7.24 19.75
C SER A 79 29.08 6.18 18.78
N THR A 80 29.89 5.12 18.62
CA THR A 80 29.50 3.93 17.87
C THR A 80 28.45 3.14 18.68
N VAL A 81 27.27 2.96 18.08
CA VAL A 81 26.19 2.13 18.64
C VAL A 81 26.42 0.67 18.31
N TYR A 82 26.77 0.38 17.04
CA TYR A 82 27.05 -0.96 16.56
C TYR A 82 27.95 -0.94 15.31
N ARG A 83 28.74 -2.02 15.12
CA ARG A 83 29.52 -2.27 13.90
C ARG A 83 29.43 -3.75 13.55
N GLY A 84 29.03 -4.07 12.32
CA GLY A 84 28.86 -5.45 11.85
C GLY A 84 28.76 -5.55 10.33
N SER A 85 28.43 -6.74 9.83
CA SER A 85 28.18 -6.98 8.40
C SER A 85 26.78 -6.57 7.96
N GLU A 86 25.86 -6.51 8.89
CA GLU A 86 24.46 -6.09 8.70
C GLU A 86 24.03 -5.28 9.92
N ILE A 87 23.10 -4.36 9.74
CA ILE A 87 22.45 -3.64 10.84
C ILE A 87 20.95 -3.61 10.59
N THR A 88 20.19 -4.04 11.59
CA THR A 88 18.73 -3.94 11.61
C THR A 88 18.28 -2.95 12.68
N LEU A 89 17.73 -1.82 12.25
CA LEU A 89 17.04 -0.89 13.14
C LEU A 89 15.58 -1.33 13.25
N MET A 90 15.23 -1.90 14.38
CA MET A 90 13.87 -2.36 14.71
C MET A 90 13.10 -1.25 15.40
N ARG A 91 11.90 -0.97 14.92
CA ARG A 91 10.98 -0.02 15.53
C ARG A 91 10.31 -0.65 16.75
N VAL A 92 10.35 0.04 17.88
CA VAL A 92 9.77 -0.48 19.15
C VAL A 92 8.24 -0.42 19.18
N ASN A 93 7.66 0.59 18.54
CA ASN A 93 6.21 0.78 18.56
C ASN A 93 5.68 1.00 17.14
N TYR A 94 4.79 0.12 16.69
CA TYR A 94 4.18 0.20 15.36
C TYR A 94 2.87 1.00 15.32
N ASN A 95 2.47 1.67 16.40
CA ASN A 95 1.38 2.64 16.33
C ASN A 95 1.75 3.77 15.37
N GLU A 96 0.82 4.17 14.53
CA GLU A 96 1.02 5.03 13.36
C GLU A 96 1.71 6.35 13.66
N SER A 97 1.40 6.96 14.81
CA SER A 97 1.97 8.24 15.24
C SER A 97 3.26 8.11 16.04
N ALA A 98 3.67 6.89 16.43
CA ALA A 98 4.69 6.70 17.46
C ALA A 98 6.12 6.76 16.97
N GLY A 99 6.35 6.92 15.67
CA GLY A 99 7.70 7.07 15.17
C GLY A 99 7.84 6.92 13.66
N TRP A 100 8.81 7.61 13.14
CA TRP A 100 9.23 7.58 11.74
C TRP A 100 10.74 7.72 11.64
N LEU A 101 11.25 7.37 10.50
CA LEU A 101 12.66 7.46 10.15
C LEU A 101 12.81 8.23 8.85
N GLN A 102 13.70 9.20 8.79
CA GLN A 102 14.03 9.95 7.57
C GLN A 102 15.50 9.76 7.22
N LEU A 103 15.77 9.59 5.92
CA LEU A 103 17.10 9.33 5.37
C LEU A 103 17.66 10.58 4.67
N PHE A 104 18.95 10.81 4.82
CA PHE A 104 19.68 11.90 4.17
C PHE A 104 20.93 11.33 3.50
N CYS A 105 20.99 11.39 2.18
CA CYS A 105 22.10 10.90 1.38
C CYS A 105 22.84 12.06 0.71
N SER A 106 24.16 12.05 0.75
CA SER A 106 25.00 13.01 0.03
C SER A 106 24.64 14.50 0.26
N GLY A 107 24.24 14.84 1.49
CA GLY A 107 23.86 16.20 1.88
C GLY A 107 22.43 16.62 1.49
N ASN A 108 21.71 15.81 0.74
CA ASN A 108 20.32 16.06 0.38
C ASN A 108 19.37 15.30 1.33
N ALA A 109 18.33 16.00 1.80
CA ALA A 109 17.26 15.35 2.53
C ALA A 109 16.41 14.52 1.57
N ASN A 110 16.18 13.25 1.91
CA ASN A 110 15.05 12.55 1.38
C ASN A 110 13.81 13.02 2.15
N GLU A 111 12.89 13.69 1.49
CA GLU A 111 11.66 14.23 2.12
C GLU A 111 10.74 13.15 2.66
N ARG A 112 11.03 11.88 2.36
CA ARG A 112 10.21 10.74 2.75
C ARG A 112 10.51 10.30 4.16
N LYS A 113 9.45 10.11 4.95
CA LYS A 113 9.50 9.44 6.24
C LYS A 113 9.11 7.98 6.07
N TYR A 114 9.81 7.09 6.72
CA TYR A 114 9.54 5.66 6.66
C TYR A 114 9.03 5.15 8.01
N LEU A 115 8.00 4.32 7.95
CA LEU A 115 7.55 3.50 9.08
C LEU A 115 8.23 2.12 9.00
N GLY A 116 8.08 1.32 10.07
CA GLY A 116 8.67 -0.02 10.11
C GLY A 116 10.15 -0.04 10.45
N ASN A 117 10.80 -1.11 10.08
CA ASN A 117 12.21 -1.38 10.34
C ASN A 117 13.08 -0.97 9.17
N LEU A 118 14.37 -0.71 9.40
CA LEU A 118 15.36 -0.56 8.34
C LEU A 118 16.47 -1.59 8.49
N VAL A 119 16.75 -2.29 7.40
CA VAL A 119 17.87 -3.22 7.30
C VAL A 119 18.92 -2.60 6.38
N PHE A 120 20.15 -2.54 6.85
CA PHE A 120 21.31 -2.04 6.12
C PHE A 120 22.25 -3.20 5.79
N ARG A 121 22.54 -3.37 4.51
CA ARG A 121 23.49 -4.36 3.97
C ARG A 121 24.49 -3.68 3.07
N ILE A 122 25.55 -4.38 2.71
CA ILE A 122 26.57 -3.90 1.77
C ILE A 122 26.32 -4.57 0.41
N ASN A 123 26.25 -3.75 -0.65
CA ASN A 123 26.24 -4.22 -2.03
C ASN A 123 27.65 -4.67 -2.45
N ASP A 124 27.75 -5.43 -3.55
CA ASP A 124 29.01 -5.90 -4.11
C ASP A 124 29.97 -4.76 -4.49
N ASP A 125 29.43 -3.58 -4.80
CA ASP A 125 30.20 -2.36 -5.10
C ASP A 125 30.64 -1.57 -3.86
N GLY A 126 30.36 -2.07 -2.65
CA GLY A 126 30.69 -1.42 -1.39
C GLY A 126 29.73 -0.32 -0.94
N THR A 127 28.64 -0.08 -1.65
CA THR A 127 27.60 0.86 -1.23
C THR A 127 26.62 0.22 -0.25
N LEU A 128 25.84 1.05 0.46
CA LEU A 128 24.76 0.58 1.31
C LEU A 128 23.56 0.13 0.46
N ARG A 129 23.00 -1.00 0.83
CA ARG A 129 21.64 -1.41 0.46
C ARG A 129 20.73 -1.16 1.65
N VAL A 130 19.70 -0.35 1.44
CA VAL A 130 18.73 -0.03 2.47
C VAL A 130 17.39 -0.69 2.13
N ILE A 131 16.90 -1.53 3.03
CA ILE A 131 15.63 -2.23 2.90
C ILE A 131 14.71 -1.76 4.02
N ASN A 132 13.53 -1.27 3.65
CA ASN A 132 12.48 -0.98 4.60
C ASN A 132 11.63 -2.25 4.79
N ASN A 133 11.84 -2.94 5.89
CA ASN A 133 11.00 -4.04 6.35
C ASN A 133 9.79 -3.46 7.07
N ILE A 134 8.64 -3.46 6.41
CA ILE A 134 7.47 -2.73 6.85
C ILE A 134 6.24 -3.62 6.92
N PRO A 135 5.42 -3.50 8.00
CA PRO A 135 4.11 -4.13 8.04
C PRO A 135 3.27 -3.78 6.81
N THR A 136 2.62 -4.77 6.20
CA THR A 136 1.87 -4.58 4.95
C THR A 136 0.81 -3.48 5.05
N ALA A 137 0.13 -3.35 6.19
CA ALA A 137 -0.82 -2.27 6.41
C ALA A 137 -0.16 -0.89 6.31
N HIS A 138 1.02 -0.72 6.89
CA HIS A 138 1.78 0.53 6.85
C HIS A 138 2.47 0.77 5.50
N TYR A 139 2.81 -0.28 4.76
CA TYR A 139 3.28 -0.16 3.39
C TYR A 139 2.26 0.58 2.51
N LEU A 140 0.98 0.24 2.66
CA LEU A 140 -0.09 0.88 1.90
C LEU A 140 -0.27 2.37 2.26
N TYR A 141 0.14 2.82 3.44
CA TYR A 141 0.17 4.25 3.78
C TYR A 141 1.18 5.04 2.93
N GLY A 142 2.19 4.35 2.38
CA GLY A 142 3.15 4.91 1.44
C GLY A 142 2.76 4.74 -0.04
N ILE A 143 1.61 4.11 -0.33
CA ILE A 143 1.11 3.86 -1.69
C ILE A 143 -0.20 4.62 -1.92
N VAL A 144 -1.25 4.31 -1.16
CA VAL A 144 -2.63 4.79 -1.43
C VAL A 144 -2.72 6.32 -1.52
N PRO A 145 -2.09 7.12 -0.63
CA PRO A 145 -2.13 8.58 -0.71
C PRO A 145 -1.47 9.17 -1.96
N TYR A 146 -0.58 8.43 -2.59
CA TYR A 146 0.15 8.87 -3.78
C TYR A 146 -0.48 8.39 -5.08
N GLU A 147 -1.24 7.30 -5.01
CA GLU A 147 -2.02 6.79 -6.13
C GLU A 147 -3.36 7.53 -6.24
N MET A 148 -3.99 7.84 -5.09
CA MET A 148 -5.26 8.54 -5.03
C MET A 148 -5.27 9.59 -3.92
N SER A 149 -5.92 10.73 -4.19
CA SER A 149 -5.98 11.86 -3.25
C SER A 149 -6.82 11.53 -2.01
N GLU A 150 -6.47 12.14 -0.87
CA GLU A 150 -7.28 12.16 0.37
C GLU A 150 -8.72 12.67 0.14
N SER A 151 -8.95 13.48 -0.90
CA SER A 151 -10.29 13.97 -1.26
C SER A 151 -11.18 12.91 -1.90
N CYS A 152 -10.64 11.79 -2.35
CA CYS A 152 -11.40 10.72 -3.01
C CYS A 152 -12.43 10.08 -2.06
N PRO A 153 -13.53 9.52 -2.60
CA PRO A 153 -14.49 8.75 -1.80
C PRO A 153 -13.82 7.58 -1.08
N ILE A 154 -14.26 7.29 0.14
CA ILE A 154 -13.65 6.23 0.96
C ILE A 154 -13.72 4.86 0.27
N GLU A 155 -14.83 4.55 -0.42
CA GLU A 155 -14.99 3.28 -1.12
C GLU A 155 -13.98 3.11 -2.28
N SER A 156 -13.66 4.20 -3.01
CA SER A 156 -12.60 4.15 -4.03
C SER A 156 -11.20 4.00 -3.43
N LEU A 157 -10.93 4.59 -2.27
CA LEU A 157 -9.69 4.40 -1.53
C LEU A 157 -9.55 2.96 -1.02
N LYS A 158 -10.65 2.32 -0.59
CA LYS A 158 -10.69 0.90 -0.25
C LYS A 158 -10.38 0.02 -1.47
N CYS A 159 -10.94 0.35 -2.64
CA CYS A 159 -10.59 -0.34 -3.89
C CYS A 159 -9.08 -0.27 -4.16
N GLN A 160 -8.50 0.92 -4.04
CA GLN A 160 -7.07 1.13 -4.25
C GLN A 160 -6.23 0.32 -3.24
N ALA A 161 -6.62 0.32 -1.96
CA ALA A 161 -5.92 -0.43 -0.92
C ALA A 161 -5.91 -1.94 -1.21
N VAL A 162 -7.06 -2.51 -1.62
CA VAL A 162 -7.16 -3.93 -1.98
C VAL A 162 -6.35 -4.25 -3.23
N ALA A 163 -6.48 -3.44 -4.30
CA ALA A 163 -5.74 -3.64 -5.53
C ALA A 163 -4.21 -3.53 -5.30
N SER A 164 -3.76 -2.50 -4.58
CA SER A 164 -2.34 -2.29 -4.27
C SER A 164 -1.76 -3.41 -3.40
N ARG A 165 -2.52 -3.90 -2.42
CA ARG A 165 -2.12 -5.04 -1.58
C ARG A 165 -1.98 -6.31 -2.41
N THR A 166 -2.97 -6.59 -3.25
CA THR A 166 -2.97 -7.76 -4.14
C THR A 166 -1.79 -7.70 -5.10
N TYR A 167 -1.54 -6.53 -5.72
CA TYR A 167 -0.40 -6.34 -6.61
C TYR A 167 0.93 -6.58 -5.90
N ALA A 168 1.12 -6.01 -4.70
CA ALA A 168 2.35 -6.19 -3.92
C ALA A 168 2.57 -7.66 -3.53
N PHE A 169 1.52 -8.39 -3.21
CA PHE A 169 1.59 -9.81 -2.86
C PHE A 169 1.77 -10.72 -4.08
N GLY A 170 1.16 -10.37 -5.20
CA GLY A 170 1.32 -11.09 -6.46
C GLY A 170 2.68 -10.85 -7.13
N PHE A 171 3.41 -9.81 -6.68
CA PHE A 171 4.69 -9.44 -7.23
C PHE A 171 5.80 -9.70 -6.22
N THR A 172 6.71 -10.63 -6.53
CA THR A 172 7.92 -10.89 -5.74
C THR A 172 9.13 -11.01 -6.65
N MET A 173 10.28 -10.61 -6.13
CA MET A 173 11.59 -10.79 -6.77
C MET A 173 12.23 -12.07 -6.25
N PRO A 174 12.14 -13.21 -6.96
CA PRO A 174 12.72 -14.46 -6.46
C PRO A 174 14.23 -14.37 -6.35
N GLY A 175 14.76 -14.77 -5.21
CA GLY A 175 16.20 -14.84 -4.96
C GLY A 175 16.85 -13.57 -4.45
N ASP A 176 16.08 -12.47 -4.31
CA ASP A 176 16.53 -11.23 -3.68
C ASP A 176 16.13 -11.19 -2.20
N ASP A 177 16.80 -10.35 -1.43
CA ASP A 177 16.52 -10.11 -0.01
C ASP A 177 15.42 -9.04 0.21
N TYR A 178 14.73 -8.64 -0.86
CA TYR A 178 13.59 -7.72 -0.86
C TYR A 178 12.49 -8.21 -1.80
N ASP A 179 11.26 -7.79 -1.53
CA ASP A 179 10.08 -8.18 -2.30
C ASP A 179 9.83 -7.23 -3.48
N ILE A 180 10.10 -5.93 -3.30
CA ILE A 180 9.80 -4.87 -4.27
C ILE A 180 10.76 -3.69 -4.08
N THR A 181 10.86 -2.83 -5.09
CA THR A 181 11.60 -1.56 -4.96
C THR A 181 10.65 -0.38 -4.82
N ASP A 182 11.15 0.76 -4.33
CA ASP A 182 10.39 2.01 -4.22
C ASP A 182 10.25 2.78 -5.55
N SER A 183 10.63 2.15 -6.67
CA SER A 183 10.59 2.77 -8.00
C SER A 183 9.19 2.74 -8.62
N PHE A 184 8.91 3.71 -9.49
CA PHE A 184 7.68 3.76 -10.27
C PHE A 184 7.48 2.61 -11.27
N ASN A 185 8.51 1.78 -11.48
CA ASN A 185 8.39 0.59 -12.32
C ASN A 185 7.49 -0.50 -11.68
N TYR A 186 7.15 -0.33 -10.40
CA TYR A 186 6.27 -1.23 -9.64
C TYR A 186 5.09 -0.45 -9.08
N GLN A 187 5.13 -0.17 -7.79
CA GLN A 187 4.22 0.74 -7.11
C GLN A 187 5.08 1.86 -6.51
N GLY A 188 4.75 3.11 -6.78
CA GLY A 188 5.53 4.25 -6.33
C GLY A 188 5.52 4.43 -4.82
N TYR A 189 6.20 3.52 -4.07
CA TYR A 189 6.31 3.61 -2.62
C TYR A 189 7.06 4.86 -2.20
N ARG A 190 6.39 5.75 -1.48
CA ARG A 190 6.94 7.06 -1.10
C ARG A 190 7.05 7.28 0.40
N GLY A 191 6.90 6.20 1.19
CA GLY A 191 6.93 6.29 2.63
C GLY A 191 5.70 6.98 3.23
N TYR A 192 5.73 7.19 4.54
CA TYR A 192 4.63 7.74 5.31
C TYR A 192 4.57 9.27 5.21
N LYS A 193 3.36 9.80 5.07
CA LYS A 193 3.09 11.23 5.15
C LYS A 193 1.86 11.45 6.03
N PRO A 194 1.95 12.25 7.12
CA PRO A 194 0.78 12.60 7.92
C PRO A 194 -0.22 13.44 7.12
N GLY A 195 -1.49 13.49 7.57
CA GLY A 195 -2.55 14.26 6.92
C GLY A 195 -3.32 13.49 5.83
N TYR A 196 -3.23 12.15 5.83
CA TYR A 196 -3.94 11.27 4.90
C TYR A 196 -4.75 10.21 5.66
N GLU A 197 -5.49 10.66 6.68
CA GLU A 197 -6.20 9.80 7.63
C GLU A 197 -7.29 8.95 6.97
N LYS A 198 -7.97 9.49 5.94
CA LYS A 198 -8.99 8.75 5.18
C LYS A 198 -8.34 7.63 4.35
N CYS A 199 -7.20 7.89 3.72
CA CYS A 199 -6.43 6.88 3.00
C CYS A 199 -5.97 5.77 3.97
N MET A 200 -5.44 6.13 5.14
CA MET A 200 -5.03 5.16 6.16
C MET A 200 -6.22 4.36 6.67
N ARG A 201 -7.37 5.01 6.94
CA ARG A 201 -8.61 4.34 7.32
C ARG A 201 -9.07 3.32 6.28
N ALA A 202 -9.00 3.66 4.98
CA ALA A 202 -9.32 2.72 3.92
C ALA A 202 -8.42 1.48 3.93
N CYS A 203 -7.12 1.66 4.20
CA CYS A 203 -6.17 0.56 4.34
C CYS A 203 -6.51 -0.35 5.54
N VAL A 204 -6.89 0.26 6.68
CA VAL A 204 -7.27 -0.47 7.91
C VAL A 204 -8.59 -1.21 7.72
N GLU A 205 -9.62 -0.55 7.17
CA GLU A 205 -10.94 -1.15 6.97
C GLU A 205 -10.95 -2.29 5.93
N THR A 206 -9.90 -2.42 5.14
CA THR A 206 -9.72 -3.51 4.16
C THR A 206 -8.55 -4.42 4.51
N THR A 207 -8.04 -4.38 5.75
CA THR A 207 -6.89 -5.20 6.15
C THR A 207 -7.16 -6.68 5.87
N GLY A 208 -6.18 -7.38 5.28
CA GLY A 208 -6.31 -8.80 4.93
C GLY A 208 -7.08 -9.08 3.62
N VAL A 209 -7.89 -8.14 3.13
CA VAL A 209 -8.67 -8.37 1.91
C VAL A 209 -7.79 -8.24 0.67
N ILE A 210 -7.80 -9.26 -0.17
CA ILE A 210 -7.09 -9.33 -1.45
C ILE A 210 -8.01 -9.87 -2.54
N LEU A 211 -7.53 -9.82 -3.77
CA LEU A 211 -8.09 -10.56 -4.89
C LEU A 211 -7.37 -11.90 -5.06
N SER A 212 -8.09 -12.96 -5.34
CA SER A 212 -7.54 -14.29 -5.59
C SER A 212 -8.21 -14.98 -6.77
N VAL A 213 -7.51 -15.93 -7.38
CA VAL A 213 -8.03 -16.85 -8.42
C VAL A 213 -7.46 -18.22 -8.12
N ASP A 214 -8.32 -19.23 -7.99
CA ASP A 214 -7.93 -20.63 -7.74
C ASP A 214 -6.93 -20.78 -6.57
N ASN A 215 -7.14 -20.02 -5.50
CA ASN A 215 -6.27 -19.93 -4.32
C ASN A 215 -4.86 -19.37 -4.61
N GLU A 216 -4.66 -18.69 -5.73
CA GLU A 216 -3.45 -17.96 -6.05
C GLU A 216 -3.68 -16.45 -6.01
N ILE A 217 -2.62 -15.68 -5.81
CA ILE A 217 -2.67 -14.22 -5.78
C ILE A 217 -2.27 -13.69 -7.16
N PRO A 218 -3.20 -13.07 -7.90
CA PRO A 218 -2.93 -12.50 -9.22
C PRO A 218 -2.23 -11.15 -9.12
N LEU A 219 -1.70 -10.66 -10.23
CA LEU A 219 -1.32 -9.25 -10.37
C LEU A 219 -2.58 -8.41 -10.59
N ALA A 220 -2.96 -7.59 -9.62
CA ALA A 220 -4.10 -6.69 -9.73
C ALA A 220 -3.67 -5.33 -10.29
N PHE A 221 -3.65 -5.21 -11.62
CA PHE A 221 -3.28 -3.96 -12.28
C PHE A 221 -4.33 -2.87 -12.07
N TYR A 222 -3.89 -1.64 -11.97
CA TYR A 222 -4.74 -0.45 -11.90
C TYR A 222 -4.05 0.75 -12.57
N GLY A 223 -4.82 1.74 -12.97
CA GLY A 223 -4.28 2.94 -13.61
C GLY A 223 -5.29 4.09 -13.59
N ALA A 224 -4.89 5.26 -14.07
CA ALA A 224 -5.68 6.47 -13.93
C ALA A 224 -7.07 6.35 -14.56
N THR A 225 -7.14 5.99 -15.85
CA THR A 225 -8.41 5.80 -16.57
C THR A 225 -8.27 4.75 -17.67
N ASN A 226 -9.34 4.00 -17.93
CA ASN A 226 -9.41 3.08 -19.05
C ASN A 226 -9.98 3.73 -20.33
N GLY A 227 -10.49 4.96 -20.24
CA GLY A 227 -11.02 5.71 -21.39
C GLY A 227 -12.36 5.19 -21.92
N GLY A 228 -13.10 4.43 -21.11
CA GLY A 228 -14.40 3.88 -21.46
C GLY A 228 -14.40 2.40 -21.86
N GLU A 229 -13.23 1.76 -21.90
CA GLU A 229 -13.09 0.33 -22.14
C GLU A 229 -11.83 -0.21 -21.49
N THR A 230 -11.93 -1.30 -20.74
CA THR A 230 -10.76 -1.96 -20.14
C THR A 230 -9.93 -2.70 -21.20
N ALA A 231 -8.68 -3.00 -20.89
CA ALA A 231 -7.75 -3.71 -21.77
C ALA A 231 -7.37 -5.10 -21.22
N LEU A 232 -6.80 -5.95 -22.08
CA LEU A 232 -6.15 -7.19 -21.69
C LEU A 232 -4.64 -7.00 -21.54
N PRO A 233 -3.96 -7.83 -20.72
CA PRO A 233 -2.51 -7.81 -20.58
C PRO A 233 -1.76 -8.00 -21.89
N SER A 234 -2.23 -8.87 -22.78
CA SER A 234 -1.67 -9.10 -24.12
C SER A 234 -1.68 -7.86 -25.00
N HIS A 235 -2.71 -7.01 -24.90
CA HIS A 235 -2.85 -5.79 -25.70
C HIS A 235 -1.75 -4.74 -25.42
N LEU A 236 -1.10 -4.85 -24.26
CA LEU A 236 -0.19 -3.82 -23.77
C LEU A 236 1.23 -4.31 -23.55
N PHE A 237 1.36 -5.51 -22.97
CA PHE A 237 2.63 -6.02 -22.47
C PHE A 237 3.05 -7.35 -23.10
N GLY A 238 2.18 -7.96 -23.93
CA GLY A 238 2.41 -9.29 -24.50
C GLY A 238 2.37 -10.41 -23.45
N TYR A 239 1.55 -10.27 -22.42
CA TYR A 239 1.38 -11.27 -21.35
C TYR A 239 0.09 -12.07 -21.53
N ASP A 240 0.03 -12.84 -22.62
CA ASP A 240 -1.15 -13.63 -22.98
C ASP A 240 -1.59 -14.62 -21.88
N SER A 241 -0.65 -15.10 -21.09
CA SER A 241 -0.91 -16.00 -19.97
C SER A 241 -1.75 -15.37 -18.85
N LEU A 242 -1.80 -14.04 -18.78
CA LEU A 242 -2.60 -13.30 -17.79
C LEU A 242 -4.00 -12.93 -18.31
N ASP A 243 -4.25 -13.00 -19.62
CA ASP A 243 -5.54 -12.63 -20.21
C ASP A 243 -6.75 -13.35 -19.59
N PRO A 244 -6.67 -14.66 -19.24
CA PRO A 244 -7.78 -15.34 -18.59
C PRO A 244 -8.24 -14.71 -17.28
N LEU A 245 -7.40 -13.88 -16.64
CA LEU A 245 -7.70 -13.22 -15.37
C LEU A 245 -8.47 -11.90 -15.56
N TYR A 246 -8.54 -11.37 -16.78
CA TYR A 246 -9.13 -10.09 -17.12
C TYR A 246 -10.25 -10.20 -18.14
N GLU A 247 -11.02 -9.16 -18.27
CA GLU A 247 -12.10 -9.04 -19.26
C GLU A 247 -12.05 -7.66 -19.90
N ILE A 248 -12.33 -7.60 -21.20
CA ILE A 248 -12.67 -6.34 -21.85
C ILE A 248 -14.09 -5.98 -21.43
N ARG A 249 -14.27 -4.79 -20.88
CA ARG A 249 -15.57 -4.27 -20.44
C ARG A 249 -15.71 -2.83 -20.87
N LEU A 250 -16.89 -2.49 -21.37
CA LEU A 250 -17.30 -1.10 -21.54
C LEU A 250 -17.48 -0.44 -20.16
N ASP A 251 -16.97 0.76 -20.01
CA ASP A 251 -16.98 1.52 -18.76
C ASP A 251 -17.46 2.96 -19.02
N ASP A 252 -18.75 3.10 -19.25
CA ASP A 252 -19.38 4.40 -19.51
C ASP A 252 -19.17 5.38 -18.36
N ILE A 253 -19.15 4.88 -17.12
CA ILE A 253 -18.91 5.71 -15.94
C ILE A 253 -17.50 6.29 -15.96
N ASP A 254 -16.47 5.51 -16.32
CA ASP A 254 -15.12 6.05 -16.49
C ASP A 254 -15.04 7.08 -17.62
N PHE A 255 -15.79 6.88 -18.69
CA PHE A 255 -15.75 7.78 -19.82
C PHE A 255 -16.53 9.07 -19.61
N TYR A 256 -17.80 8.99 -19.18
CA TYR A 256 -18.69 10.15 -19.09
C TYR A 256 -18.61 10.88 -17.74
N GLU A 257 -18.47 10.14 -16.61
CA GLU A 257 -18.55 10.68 -15.25
C GLU A 257 -17.18 10.91 -14.59
N ALA A 258 -16.11 10.34 -15.17
CA ALA A 258 -14.74 10.51 -14.67
C ALA A 258 -14.17 11.89 -15.08
N ASN A 259 -12.89 12.10 -14.82
CA ASN A 259 -12.21 13.37 -15.08
C ASN A 259 -12.16 13.72 -16.60
N PRO A 260 -12.86 14.77 -17.05
CA PRO A 260 -12.83 15.19 -18.46
C PRO A 260 -11.41 15.47 -19.00
N ALA A 261 -10.46 15.82 -18.11
CA ALA A 261 -9.07 16.04 -18.50
C ALA A 261 -8.34 14.78 -19.00
N CYS A 262 -8.96 13.60 -18.87
CA CYS A 262 -8.43 12.35 -19.37
C CYS A 262 -8.87 12.01 -20.82
N ARG A 263 -9.51 12.95 -21.48
CA ARG A 263 -9.89 12.83 -22.89
C ARG A 263 -9.73 14.16 -23.63
N GLN A 264 -9.53 14.09 -24.94
CA GLN A 264 -9.69 15.16 -25.90
C GLN A 264 -10.76 14.72 -26.90
N ASN A 265 -11.56 15.63 -27.39
CA ASN A 265 -12.52 15.37 -28.47
C ASN A 265 -12.26 16.29 -29.67
N LEU A 266 -12.58 15.79 -30.83
CA LEU A 266 -12.71 16.51 -32.07
C LEU A 266 -14.17 16.43 -32.48
N GLU A 267 -14.87 17.54 -32.40
CA GLU A 267 -16.25 17.66 -32.85
C GLU A 267 -16.27 17.99 -34.34
N ILE A 268 -17.09 17.28 -35.10
CA ILE A 268 -17.23 17.41 -36.54
C ILE A 268 -18.72 17.62 -36.85
N THR A 269 -19.03 18.77 -37.43
CA THR A 269 -20.37 19.07 -37.99
C THR A 269 -20.38 18.73 -39.47
N TYR A 270 -21.31 17.89 -39.89
CA TYR A 270 -21.46 17.55 -41.32
C TYR A 270 -21.97 18.73 -42.12
N GLY A 271 -21.42 18.89 -43.33
CA GLY A 271 -21.66 20.03 -44.20
C GLY A 271 -20.75 21.24 -43.95
N GLU A 272 -19.89 21.17 -42.90
CA GLU A 272 -18.93 22.21 -42.52
C GLU A 272 -17.49 21.72 -42.56
N ILE A 273 -16.51 22.64 -42.52
CA ILE A 273 -15.12 22.34 -42.21
C ILE A 273 -14.95 22.27 -40.69
N SER A 274 -13.97 21.50 -40.22
CA SER A 274 -13.69 21.45 -38.79
C SER A 274 -13.00 22.73 -38.28
N ASP A 275 -13.22 23.11 -37.06
CA ASP A 275 -12.45 24.17 -36.38
C ASP A 275 -10.98 23.76 -36.14
N ASN A 276 -10.65 22.49 -36.28
CA ASN A 276 -9.30 21.98 -36.10
C ASN A 276 -8.51 22.06 -37.40
N GLU A 277 -7.65 23.08 -37.54
CA GLU A 277 -6.84 23.31 -38.74
C GLU A 277 -5.92 22.13 -39.07
N ALA A 278 -5.34 21.45 -38.08
CA ALA A 278 -4.49 20.29 -38.30
C ALA A 278 -5.27 19.10 -38.92
N PHE A 279 -6.52 18.93 -38.48
CA PHE A 279 -7.43 17.92 -39.07
C PHE A 279 -7.77 18.27 -40.53
N ASN A 280 -8.18 19.52 -40.79
CA ASN A 280 -8.46 19.98 -42.16
C ASN A 280 -7.24 19.81 -43.09
N ALA A 281 -6.06 20.15 -42.60
CA ALA A 281 -4.81 19.96 -43.36
C ALA A 281 -4.51 18.48 -43.61
N LEU A 282 -4.77 17.59 -42.65
CA LEU A 282 -4.65 16.15 -42.82
C LEU A 282 -5.59 15.67 -43.93
N LEU A 283 -6.88 16.06 -43.89
CA LEU A 283 -7.88 15.69 -44.87
C LEU A 283 -7.48 16.14 -46.30
N CYS A 284 -7.03 17.39 -46.45
CA CYS A 284 -6.53 17.91 -47.73
C CYS A 284 -5.33 17.13 -48.25
N ARG A 285 -4.39 16.73 -47.40
CA ARG A 285 -3.22 15.92 -47.83
C ARG A 285 -3.62 14.54 -48.32
N GLU A 286 -4.55 13.88 -47.65
CA GLU A 286 -5.04 12.57 -48.09
C GLU A 286 -5.86 12.68 -49.40
N ALA A 287 -6.77 13.63 -49.47
CA ALA A 287 -7.54 13.85 -50.70
C ALA A 287 -6.66 14.17 -51.90
N LYS A 288 -5.58 14.96 -51.72
CA LYS A 288 -4.62 15.27 -52.79
C LYS A 288 -3.96 14.04 -53.36
N LYS A 289 -3.70 13.00 -52.57
CA LYS A 289 -3.13 11.74 -53.06
C LYS A 289 -4.08 11.01 -54.02
N ILE A 290 -5.37 11.17 -53.86
CA ILE A 290 -6.41 10.52 -54.65
C ILE A 290 -6.70 11.34 -55.91
N VAL A 291 -6.89 12.64 -55.75
CA VAL A 291 -7.29 13.57 -56.82
C VAL A 291 -6.10 13.90 -57.74
N GLY A 292 -4.86 13.80 -57.26
CA GLY A 292 -3.65 14.10 -58.04
C GLY A 292 -3.38 15.58 -58.27
N SER A 293 -4.17 16.49 -57.73
CA SER A 293 -4.05 17.95 -57.85
C SER A 293 -4.23 18.64 -56.51
N SER A 294 -3.99 19.95 -56.46
CA SER A 294 -4.26 20.74 -55.25
C SER A 294 -5.76 20.75 -54.98
N VAL A 295 -6.11 20.55 -53.71
CA VAL A 295 -7.48 20.52 -53.24
C VAL A 295 -7.69 21.54 -52.14
N ARG A 296 -8.90 22.10 -52.02
CA ARG A 296 -9.39 22.91 -50.92
C ARG A 296 -10.58 22.18 -50.29
N LEU A 297 -10.53 21.94 -48.98
CA LEU A 297 -11.65 21.34 -48.27
C LEU A 297 -12.85 22.32 -48.31
N ILE A 298 -14.01 21.81 -48.63
CA ILE A 298 -15.27 22.56 -48.64
C ILE A 298 -16.10 22.16 -47.43
N SER A 299 -16.29 20.85 -47.24
CA SER A 299 -17.03 20.34 -46.09
C SER A 299 -16.69 18.87 -45.80
N ILE A 300 -16.97 18.44 -44.58
CA ILE A 300 -16.93 17.05 -44.18
C ILE A 300 -18.35 16.50 -44.26
N LEU A 301 -18.54 15.40 -45.00
CA LEU A 301 -19.84 14.81 -45.26
C LEU A 301 -20.15 13.62 -44.34
N GLU A 302 -19.11 12.89 -43.97
CA GLU A 302 -19.23 11.69 -43.13
C GLU A 302 -17.90 11.39 -42.45
N THR A 303 -17.97 10.89 -41.23
CA THR A 303 -16.80 10.41 -40.51
C THR A 303 -17.20 9.19 -39.69
N ASN A 304 -16.32 8.22 -39.62
CA ASN A 304 -16.50 7.03 -38.78
C ASN A 304 -15.17 6.56 -38.24
N VAL A 305 -15.08 6.31 -36.95
CA VAL A 305 -13.94 5.67 -36.30
C VAL A 305 -14.24 4.19 -36.14
N ASN A 306 -13.43 3.35 -36.79
CA ASN A 306 -13.74 1.93 -36.94
C ASN A 306 -12.51 1.04 -36.88
N THR A 307 -12.72 -0.25 -37.12
CA THR A 307 -11.71 -1.31 -37.09
C THR A 307 -11.12 -1.46 -35.66
N PRO A 308 -11.63 -2.40 -34.88
CA PRO A 308 -11.07 -2.71 -33.57
C PRO A 308 -9.54 -2.87 -33.62
N LYS A 309 -8.84 -2.19 -32.73
CA LYS A 309 -7.37 -2.26 -32.64
C LYS A 309 -6.91 -3.64 -32.16
N PHE A 310 -7.74 -4.30 -31.35
CA PHE A 310 -7.55 -5.66 -30.86
C PHE A 310 -8.87 -6.42 -30.96
N GLU A 311 -8.78 -7.73 -30.97
CA GLU A 311 -9.96 -8.59 -30.97
C GLU A 311 -10.87 -8.29 -29.79
N ASN A 312 -12.19 -8.27 -30.01
CA ASN A 312 -13.24 -7.99 -29.02
C ASN A 312 -13.26 -6.58 -28.41
N CYS A 313 -12.47 -5.62 -28.92
CA CYS A 313 -12.61 -4.21 -28.53
C CYS A 313 -13.80 -3.55 -29.24
N GLU A 314 -14.58 -2.78 -28.48
CA GLU A 314 -15.72 -2.00 -28.99
C GLU A 314 -15.42 -0.51 -29.11
N ARG A 315 -14.46 0.01 -28.33
CA ARG A 315 -14.08 1.43 -28.31
C ARG A 315 -12.63 1.69 -28.71
N ASN A 316 -11.74 0.72 -28.63
CA ASN A 316 -10.35 0.91 -29.02
C ASN A 316 -10.18 0.64 -30.52
N MET A 317 -10.29 1.71 -31.32
CA MET A 317 -10.32 1.64 -32.78
C MET A 317 -8.99 2.06 -33.43
N ALA A 318 -8.71 1.47 -34.58
CA ALA A 318 -7.46 1.68 -35.29
C ALA A 318 -7.55 2.67 -36.46
N ASN A 319 -8.74 2.83 -37.05
CA ASN A 319 -8.92 3.57 -38.30
C ASN A 319 -9.98 4.67 -38.18
N VAL A 320 -9.82 5.66 -39.05
CA VAL A 320 -10.81 6.72 -39.31
C VAL A 320 -11.11 6.72 -40.80
N ASP A 321 -12.38 6.55 -41.15
CA ASP A 321 -12.88 6.74 -42.50
C ASP A 321 -13.61 8.07 -42.58
N VAL A 322 -13.42 8.76 -43.71
CA VAL A 322 -14.04 10.05 -43.97
C VAL A 322 -14.55 10.14 -45.39
N ARG A 323 -15.64 10.87 -45.58
CA ARG A 323 -16.11 11.35 -46.88
C ARG A 323 -16.20 12.86 -46.83
N ILE A 324 -15.55 13.53 -47.76
CA ILE A 324 -15.41 14.99 -47.81
C ILE A 324 -15.76 15.54 -49.16
N LEU A 325 -16.20 16.78 -49.21
CA LEU A 325 -16.31 17.56 -50.42
C LEU A 325 -15.09 18.47 -50.56
N VAL A 326 -14.44 18.42 -51.70
CA VAL A 326 -13.26 19.24 -52.00
C VAL A 326 -13.45 20.03 -53.29
N GLY A 327 -12.92 21.25 -53.32
CA GLY A 327 -12.78 22.05 -54.52
C GLY A 327 -11.45 21.77 -55.20
N THR A 328 -11.50 21.54 -56.54
CA THR A 328 -10.36 21.30 -57.41
C THR A 328 -10.31 22.32 -58.54
N GLY A 329 -9.27 22.33 -59.37
CA GLY A 329 -9.22 23.19 -60.57
C GLY A 329 -10.30 22.87 -61.61
N SER A 330 -10.95 21.70 -61.52
CA SER A 330 -12.00 21.23 -62.45
C SER A 330 -13.42 21.33 -61.84
N GLY A 331 -13.58 21.78 -60.62
CA GLY A 331 -14.86 21.88 -59.90
C GLY A 331 -14.85 21.18 -58.55
N GLU A 332 -16.05 20.95 -58.00
CA GLU A 332 -16.22 20.27 -56.73
C GLU A 332 -16.32 18.76 -56.93
N GLN A 333 -15.75 17.99 -55.99
CA GLN A 333 -15.73 16.53 -56.02
C GLN A 333 -15.83 15.93 -54.61
N GLU A 334 -16.62 14.87 -54.45
CA GLU A 334 -16.61 14.05 -53.24
C GLU A 334 -15.43 13.06 -53.26
N VAL A 335 -14.75 12.92 -52.13
CA VAL A 335 -13.63 11.99 -51.97
C VAL A 335 -13.82 11.21 -50.67
N SER A 336 -13.68 9.88 -50.77
CA SER A 336 -13.72 8.99 -49.59
C SER A 336 -12.36 8.30 -49.41
N PHE A 337 -11.90 8.24 -48.18
CA PHE A 337 -10.67 7.54 -47.83
C PHE A 337 -10.63 7.21 -46.32
N GLY A 338 -9.77 6.26 -45.96
CA GLY A 338 -9.46 5.90 -44.61
C GLY A 338 -7.99 6.14 -44.25
N PHE A 339 -7.72 6.34 -42.99
CA PHE A 339 -6.35 6.46 -42.46
C PHE A 339 -6.28 5.92 -41.01
N SER A 340 -5.06 5.56 -40.58
CA SER A 340 -4.84 5.14 -39.19
C SER A 340 -5.16 6.25 -38.21
N ALA A 341 -5.92 5.93 -37.16
CA ALA A 341 -6.27 6.87 -36.10
C ALA A 341 -5.04 7.47 -35.37
N ASP A 342 -3.91 6.75 -35.35
CA ASP A 342 -2.65 7.25 -34.76
C ASP A 342 -2.12 8.50 -35.50
N ARG A 343 -2.54 8.74 -36.73
CA ARG A 343 -2.20 9.95 -37.48
C ARG A 343 -2.82 11.20 -36.88
N LEU A 344 -3.97 11.10 -36.21
CA LEU A 344 -4.56 12.25 -35.52
C LEU A 344 -3.59 12.83 -34.47
N LYS A 345 -2.88 11.96 -33.76
CA LYS A 345 -1.82 12.40 -32.82
C LYS A 345 -0.56 12.85 -33.54
N ALA A 346 -0.09 12.08 -34.53
CA ALA A 346 1.14 12.36 -35.27
C ALA A 346 1.10 13.70 -36.02
N GLU A 347 -0.07 14.09 -36.52
CA GLU A 347 -0.30 15.32 -37.30
C GLU A 347 -0.75 16.51 -36.41
N GLY A 348 -0.79 16.33 -35.05
CA GLY A 348 -1.09 17.39 -34.11
C GLY A 348 -2.57 17.72 -33.93
N VAL A 349 -3.49 16.92 -34.45
CA VAL A 349 -4.93 17.06 -34.18
C VAL A 349 -5.21 16.91 -32.69
N PHE A 350 -4.59 15.90 -32.08
CA PHE A 350 -4.56 15.72 -30.63
C PHE A 350 -3.16 15.97 -30.06
N THR A 351 -3.09 16.61 -28.90
CA THR A 351 -1.82 17.07 -28.29
C THR A 351 -1.40 16.29 -27.06
N LYS A 352 -2.34 15.66 -26.35
CA LYS A 352 -2.09 14.89 -25.13
C LYS A 352 -1.53 13.50 -25.43
N ASN A 353 -1.01 12.82 -24.40
CA ASN A 353 -0.47 11.46 -24.51
C ASN A 353 -1.49 10.43 -24.00
N TYR A 354 -2.56 10.26 -24.77
CA TYR A 354 -3.54 9.21 -24.52
C TYR A 354 -3.25 7.98 -25.40
N LYS A 355 -4.05 6.91 -25.25
CA LYS A 355 -3.70 5.60 -25.83
C LYS A 355 -4.81 4.99 -26.70
N MET A 356 -6.00 5.60 -26.74
CA MET A 356 -7.18 4.99 -27.35
C MET A 356 -7.97 6.01 -28.17
N TYR A 357 -8.43 5.58 -29.34
CA TYR A 357 -9.34 6.34 -30.20
C TYR A 357 -10.66 5.60 -30.32
N TRP A 358 -11.73 6.34 -30.24
CA TRP A 358 -13.06 5.89 -30.60
C TRP A 358 -13.95 7.07 -30.97
N GLY A 359 -15.16 6.83 -31.44
CA GLY A 359 -16.03 7.92 -31.80
C GLY A 359 -17.50 7.50 -31.77
N GLU A 360 -18.35 8.50 -31.75
CA GLU A 360 -19.80 8.34 -31.75
C GLU A 360 -20.49 9.39 -32.61
N PRO A 361 -21.62 9.03 -33.24
CA PRO A 361 -22.43 10.00 -33.97
C PRO A 361 -23.09 11.00 -33.01
N THR A 362 -23.25 12.23 -33.48
CA THR A 362 -24.04 13.27 -32.83
C THR A 362 -25.29 13.58 -33.68
N SER A 363 -26.16 14.46 -33.20
CA SER A 363 -27.32 14.89 -33.99
C SER A 363 -26.95 15.63 -35.27
N THR A 364 -25.76 16.22 -35.35
CA THR A 364 -25.32 17.08 -36.46
C THR A 364 -24.04 16.57 -37.13
N GLY A 365 -23.45 15.49 -36.65
CA GLY A 365 -22.17 15.02 -37.19
C GLY A 365 -21.56 13.88 -36.39
N TYR A 366 -20.32 14.03 -35.95
CA TYR A 366 -19.55 12.98 -35.29
C TYR A 366 -18.54 13.53 -34.30
N ASN A 367 -18.35 12.85 -33.18
CA ASN A 367 -17.26 13.11 -32.24
C ASN A 367 -16.19 12.04 -32.35
N ILE A 368 -14.93 12.46 -32.48
CA ILE A 368 -13.77 11.59 -32.33
C ILE A 368 -13.13 11.88 -30.98
N TYR A 369 -12.93 10.86 -30.18
CA TYR A 369 -12.28 10.94 -28.89
C TYR A 369 -10.88 10.35 -28.91
N PHE A 370 -9.96 11.03 -28.26
CA PHE A 370 -8.66 10.52 -27.89
C PHE A 370 -8.57 10.49 -26.38
N CYS A 371 -8.51 9.30 -25.79
CA CYS A 371 -8.71 9.08 -24.37
C CYS A 371 -7.79 7.96 -23.83
N ARG A 372 -8.01 7.52 -22.60
CA ARG A 372 -7.21 6.55 -21.85
C ARG A 372 -5.85 7.12 -21.44
N TYR A 373 -5.83 7.72 -20.24
CA TYR A 373 -4.59 8.14 -19.59
C TYR A 373 -4.08 7.00 -18.69
N GLY A 374 -2.99 6.35 -19.11
CA GLY A 374 -2.46 5.13 -18.53
C GLY A 374 -2.66 3.90 -19.43
N HIS A 375 -2.54 2.70 -18.85
CA HIS A 375 -2.60 1.46 -19.62
C HIS A 375 -4.03 0.91 -19.82
N GLY A 376 -5.00 1.30 -19.01
CA GLY A 376 -6.39 0.84 -19.12
C GLY A 376 -6.65 -0.60 -18.68
N LEU A 377 -5.65 -1.30 -18.13
CA LEU A 377 -5.77 -2.66 -17.65
C LEU A 377 -6.21 -2.68 -16.18
N GLY A 378 -7.17 -3.53 -15.85
CA GLY A 378 -7.71 -3.67 -14.49
C GLY A 378 -8.51 -2.46 -14.05
N MET A 379 -8.34 -2.01 -12.80
CA MET A 379 -9.16 -0.95 -12.23
C MET A 379 -8.78 0.44 -12.73
N SER A 380 -9.77 1.20 -13.22
CA SER A 380 -9.66 2.64 -13.40
C SER A 380 -9.80 3.36 -12.06
N GLN A 381 -8.80 4.19 -11.68
CA GLN A 381 -8.84 5.00 -10.47
C GLN A 381 -9.94 6.06 -10.55
N TYR A 382 -10.11 6.73 -11.70
CA TYR A 382 -11.19 7.70 -11.90
C TYR A 382 -12.56 7.04 -12.01
N GLY A 383 -12.67 5.91 -12.70
CA GLY A 383 -13.89 5.13 -12.77
C GLY A 383 -14.33 4.61 -11.38
N ALA A 384 -13.38 4.13 -10.57
CA ALA A 384 -13.67 3.74 -9.19
C ALA A 384 -14.18 4.90 -8.33
N GLN A 385 -13.62 6.11 -8.51
CA GLN A 385 -14.11 7.31 -7.81
C GLN A 385 -15.53 7.68 -8.24
N ALA A 386 -15.82 7.65 -9.55
CA ALA A 386 -17.13 7.96 -10.08
C ALA A 386 -18.19 6.97 -9.56
N ARG A 387 -17.91 5.67 -9.65
CA ARG A 387 -18.77 4.60 -9.10
C ARG A 387 -19.02 4.75 -7.60
N ALA A 388 -17.98 5.12 -6.83
CA ALA A 388 -18.14 5.35 -5.40
C ALA A 388 -18.99 6.60 -5.09
N ARG A 389 -18.95 7.64 -5.93
CA ARG A 389 -19.86 8.80 -5.82
C ARG A 389 -21.33 8.45 -6.12
N GLU A 390 -21.55 7.46 -6.98
CA GLU A 390 -22.88 6.88 -7.24
C GLU A 390 -23.37 5.93 -6.12
N GLY A 391 -22.59 5.77 -5.05
CA GLY A 391 -22.95 4.95 -3.89
C GLY A 391 -22.56 3.48 -4.00
N GLN A 392 -21.76 3.07 -4.98
CA GLN A 392 -21.26 1.70 -5.07
C GLN A 392 -20.23 1.44 -3.97
N THR A 393 -20.30 0.26 -3.33
CA THR A 393 -19.32 -0.20 -2.36
C THR A 393 -18.04 -0.67 -3.05
N TYR A 394 -16.93 -0.72 -2.31
CA TYR A 394 -15.66 -1.20 -2.87
C TYR A 394 -15.75 -2.63 -3.44
N GLN A 395 -16.58 -3.50 -2.84
CA GLN A 395 -16.79 -4.84 -3.35
C GLN A 395 -17.47 -4.82 -4.73
N GLN A 396 -18.47 -3.96 -4.92
CA GLN A 396 -19.17 -3.81 -6.20
C GLN A 396 -18.23 -3.25 -7.27
N VAL A 397 -17.44 -2.23 -6.93
CA VAL A 397 -16.46 -1.62 -7.83
C VAL A 397 -15.37 -2.63 -8.23
N LEU A 398 -14.79 -3.34 -7.26
CA LEU A 398 -13.77 -4.36 -7.55
C LEU A 398 -14.34 -5.53 -8.36
N LYS A 399 -15.59 -5.93 -8.09
CA LYS A 399 -16.29 -6.96 -8.89
C LYS A 399 -16.48 -6.53 -10.33
N PHE A 400 -16.69 -5.24 -10.60
CA PHE A 400 -16.76 -4.74 -11.96
C PHE A 400 -15.42 -4.88 -12.70
N TYR A 401 -14.31 -4.42 -12.11
CA TYR A 401 -13.00 -4.41 -12.78
C TYR A 401 -12.28 -5.77 -12.78
N TYR A 402 -12.53 -6.59 -11.76
CA TYR A 402 -11.86 -7.87 -11.55
C TYR A 402 -12.88 -9.02 -11.44
N GLY A 403 -13.86 -9.03 -12.36
CA GLY A 403 -15.00 -9.96 -12.31
C GLY A 403 -14.63 -11.44 -12.28
N LYS A 404 -13.47 -11.81 -12.82
CA LYS A 404 -12.93 -13.19 -12.78
C LYS A 404 -12.14 -13.50 -11.51
N MET A 405 -11.87 -12.49 -10.67
CA MET A 405 -11.18 -12.64 -9.40
C MET A 405 -12.18 -12.62 -8.25
N LYS A 406 -11.85 -13.29 -7.16
CA LYS A 406 -12.64 -13.36 -5.93
C LYS A 406 -12.01 -12.46 -4.87
N LEU A 407 -12.83 -11.69 -4.14
CA LEU A 407 -12.40 -11.07 -2.89
C LEU A 407 -12.24 -12.15 -1.83
N THR A 408 -11.06 -12.23 -1.25
CA THR A 408 -10.67 -13.28 -0.31
C THR A 408 -9.89 -12.65 0.83
N ASP A 409 -10.09 -13.17 2.02
CA ASP A 409 -9.22 -12.88 3.13
C ASP A 409 -7.91 -13.67 2.99
N VAL A 410 -6.77 -13.03 3.18
CA VAL A 410 -5.47 -13.68 3.05
C VAL A 410 -5.31 -14.88 3.99
N CYS A 411 -5.99 -14.89 5.15
CA CYS A 411 -6.01 -16.04 6.05
C CYS A 411 -6.78 -17.24 5.52
N GLU A 412 -7.72 -17.03 4.60
CA GLU A 412 -8.42 -18.14 3.95
C GLU A 412 -7.50 -18.90 2.99
N LEU A 413 -6.51 -18.22 2.42
CA LEU A 413 -5.54 -18.85 1.51
C LEU A 413 -4.53 -19.72 2.26
N ASN A 414 -4.14 -19.31 3.45
CA ASN A 414 -3.24 -20.09 4.30
C ASN A 414 -3.64 -20.00 5.78
N PRO A 415 -4.59 -20.83 6.22
CA PRO A 415 -5.04 -20.84 7.61
C PRO A 415 -3.95 -21.18 8.64
N GLU A 416 -2.87 -21.85 8.19
CA GLU A 416 -1.74 -22.20 9.06
C GLU A 416 -0.78 -21.02 9.30
N ARG A 417 -0.91 -19.94 8.53
CA ARG A 417 -0.09 -18.72 8.69
C ARG A 417 -1.00 -17.55 9.02
N PRO A 418 -1.13 -17.21 10.30
CA PRO A 418 -1.96 -16.08 10.69
C PRO A 418 -1.38 -14.79 10.11
N PHE A 419 -2.25 -14.04 9.45
CA PHE A 419 -1.97 -12.68 9.05
C PHE A 419 -2.34 -11.74 10.19
N ALA A 420 -1.44 -10.86 10.59
CA ALA A 420 -1.74 -9.83 11.57
C ALA A 420 -2.62 -8.75 10.94
N TYR A 421 -3.94 -8.88 11.10
CA TYR A 421 -4.93 -7.95 10.57
C TYR A 421 -4.78 -6.53 11.09
N SER A 422 -4.46 -6.40 12.35
CA SER A 422 -4.04 -5.15 12.91
C SER A 422 -2.68 -5.38 13.55
N LEU A 423 -1.66 -4.77 13.00
CA LEU A 423 -0.40 -4.61 13.67
C LEU A 423 -0.53 -3.60 14.82
N ASN A 424 -1.66 -3.64 15.49
CA ASN A 424 -1.83 -2.98 16.74
C ASN A 424 -1.01 -3.76 17.77
N ILE A 425 0.31 -3.56 17.73
CA ILE A 425 1.22 -4.11 18.70
C ILE A 425 0.82 -3.51 20.03
N LYS A 426 0.26 -4.34 20.89
CA LYS A 426 -0.34 -3.93 22.16
C LYS A 426 0.66 -3.90 23.29
N ALA A 427 1.72 -4.66 23.15
CA ALA A 427 2.79 -4.78 24.14
C ALA A 427 4.06 -5.28 23.46
N TYR A 428 5.16 -5.23 24.16
CA TYR A 428 6.36 -5.96 23.80
C TYR A 428 6.69 -6.99 24.88
N GLY A 429 7.59 -7.90 24.57
CA GLY A 429 8.04 -8.90 25.53
C GLY A 429 9.43 -9.42 25.17
N GLU A 430 9.89 -10.32 25.98
CA GLU A 430 11.13 -11.05 25.77
C GLU A 430 10.88 -12.52 26.07
N PHE A 431 11.51 -13.42 25.31
CA PHE A 431 11.50 -14.82 25.69
C PHE A 431 12.25 -15.00 27.02
N ASN A 432 11.59 -15.70 27.96
CA ASN A 432 12.14 -15.94 29.29
C ASN A 432 12.93 -17.26 29.40
N THR A 433 12.98 -18.04 28.32
CA THR A 433 13.71 -19.31 28.26
C THR A 433 14.34 -19.52 26.87
N THR A 434 15.21 -20.53 26.74
CA THR A 434 15.92 -20.86 25.50
C THR A 434 15.20 -21.91 24.66
N ASN A 435 15.54 -22.01 23.36
CA ASN A 435 14.96 -22.98 22.42
C ASN A 435 13.44 -22.86 22.24
N VAL A 436 12.87 -21.68 22.44
CA VAL A 436 11.44 -21.45 22.23
C VAL A 436 11.09 -21.55 20.76
N ASN A 437 10.15 -22.42 20.41
CA ASN A 437 9.63 -22.50 19.05
C ASN A 437 8.56 -21.42 18.83
N LEU A 438 8.81 -20.54 17.86
CA LEU A 438 7.75 -19.72 17.24
C LEU A 438 7.04 -20.61 16.23
N ARG A 439 5.72 -20.71 16.31
CA ARG A 439 4.91 -21.64 15.50
C ARG A 439 3.96 -20.90 14.57
N SER A 440 3.57 -21.57 13.48
CA SER A 440 2.63 -21.02 12.50
C SER A 440 1.18 -20.91 13.03
N GLY A 441 0.86 -21.51 14.18
CA GLY A 441 -0.46 -21.44 14.79
C GLY A 441 -0.43 -21.69 16.30
N PRO A 442 -1.56 -21.47 17.01
CA PRO A 442 -1.65 -21.49 18.48
C PRO A 442 -1.76 -22.90 19.07
N SER A 443 -0.85 -23.81 18.69
CA SER A 443 -0.75 -25.17 19.23
C SER A 443 0.65 -25.73 19.02
N ALA A 444 1.04 -26.69 19.85
CA ALA A 444 2.30 -27.43 19.71
C ALA A 444 2.38 -28.31 18.44
N SER A 445 1.25 -28.60 17.80
CA SER A 445 1.18 -29.36 16.54
C SER A 445 1.53 -28.56 15.30
N PHE A 446 1.48 -27.21 15.37
CA PHE A 446 1.81 -26.36 14.23
C PHE A 446 3.33 -26.33 13.97
N THR A 447 3.67 -26.08 12.70
CA THR A 447 5.05 -26.04 12.22
C THR A 447 5.87 -24.97 12.95
N SER A 448 7.11 -25.31 13.33
CA SER A 448 8.05 -24.33 13.88
C SER A 448 8.60 -23.42 12.77
N LEU A 449 8.44 -22.13 12.92
CA LEU A 449 8.96 -21.08 12.04
C LEU A 449 10.39 -20.67 12.40
N GLY A 450 10.86 -21.08 13.58
CA GLY A 450 12.19 -20.80 14.09
C GLY A 450 12.28 -21.10 15.58
N LYS A 451 13.51 -21.12 16.10
CA LYS A 451 13.82 -21.25 17.52
C LYS A 451 14.51 -20.00 18.01
N PHE A 452 14.15 -19.54 19.18
CA PHE A 452 14.62 -18.30 19.77
C PHE A 452 15.10 -18.54 21.20
N ASN A 453 15.97 -17.67 21.66
CA ASN A 453 16.61 -17.79 22.98
C ASN A 453 16.08 -16.72 23.95
N THR A 454 16.37 -16.95 25.24
CA THR A 454 16.09 -15.99 26.31
C THR A 454 16.58 -14.59 25.93
N GLY A 455 15.75 -13.56 26.20
CA GLY A 455 16.06 -12.17 25.92
C GLY A 455 15.77 -11.74 24.48
N THR A 456 15.39 -12.67 23.57
CA THR A 456 14.93 -12.26 22.24
C THR A 456 13.66 -11.44 22.39
N HIS A 457 13.66 -10.24 21.82
CA HIS A 457 12.52 -9.33 21.82
C HIS A 457 11.38 -9.87 20.98
N VAL A 458 10.15 -9.63 21.44
CA VAL A 458 8.93 -9.95 20.70
C VAL A 458 7.94 -8.79 20.78
N ASP A 459 7.28 -8.49 19.66
CA ASP A 459 6.17 -7.57 19.59
C ASP A 459 4.86 -8.34 19.73
N VAL A 460 4.10 -8.08 20.80
CA VAL A 460 2.88 -8.83 21.13
C VAL A 460 1.67 -8.20 20.44
N ILE A 461 0.97 -9.00 19.65
CA ILE A 461 -0.17 -8.57 18.84
C ILE A 461 -1.49 -9.02 19.47
N ASN A 462 -1.60 -10.30 19.83
CA ASN A 462 -2.83 -10.90 20.33
C ASN A 462 -2.55 -12.10 21.23
N ALA A 463 -3.55 -12.58 21.93
CA ALA A 463 -3.49 -13.82 22.69
C ALA A 463 -4.75 -14.65 22.43
N VAL A 464 -4.57 -15.96 22.21
CA VAL A 464 -5.65 -16.91 21.94
C VAL A 464 -5.31 -18.26 22.55
N ASN A 465 -6.23 -18.83 23.32
CA ASN A 465 -6.10 -20.18 23.92
C ASN A 465 -4.77 -20.40 24.69
N GLY A 466 -4.26 -19.37 25.38
CA GLY A 466 -3.00 -19.44 26.11
C GLY A 466 -1.73 -19.30 25.26
N TRP A 467 -1.88 -19.02 23.96
CA TRP A 467 -0.80 -18.70 23.03
C TRP A 467 -0.78 -17.22 22.73
N ILE A 468 0.40 -16.66 22.58
CA ILE A 468 0.61 -15.25 22.21
C ILE A 468 0.99 -15.19 20.74
N CYS A 469 0.21 -14.47 19.96
CA CYS A 469 0.56 -14.06 18.61
C CYS A 469 1.56 -12.91 18.70
N CYS A 470 2.74 -13.07 18.15
CA CYS A 470 3.82 -12.11 18.26
C CYS A 470 4.73 -12.12 17.03
N ILE A 471 5.52 -11.05 16.91
CA ILE A 471 6.61 -10.96 15.95
C ILE A 471 7.92 -11.13 16.71
N ALA A 472 8.73 -12.09 16.30
CA ALA A 472 10.08 -12.32 16.81
C ALA A 472 11.04 -12.34 15.63
N ASP A 473 12.07 -11.47 15.65
CA ASP A 473 13.06 -11.34 14.58
C ASP A 473 12.42 -11.25 13.18
N GLY A 474 11.41 -10.36 13.05
CA GLY A 474 10.68 -10.13 11.81
C GLY A 474 9.75 -11.27 11.37
N LYS A 475 9.57 -12.33 12.16
CA LYS A 475 8.69 -13.45 11.87
C LYS A 475 7.43 -13.38 12.73
N LEU A 476 6.28 -13.38 12.08
CA LEU A 476 4.99 -13.50 12.76
C LEU A 476 4.73 -14.98 13.10
N GLY A 477 4.27 -15.23 14.33
CA GLY A 477 3.90 -16.57 14.75
C GLY A 477 3.29 -16.60 16.14
N TYR A 478 3.19 -17.80 16.69
CA TYR A 478 2.63 -18.05 18.00
C TYR A 478 3.63 -18.71 18.92
N VAL A 479 3.60 -18.29 20.17
CA VAL A 479 4.37 -18.92 21.24
C VAL A 479 3.47 -19.14 22.45
N ARG A 480 3.70 -20.20 23.20
CA ARG A 480 2.94 -20.43 24.44
C ARG A 480 3.25 -19.33 25.43
N GLY A 481 2.21 -18.78 26.06
CA GLY A 481 2.29 -17.54 26.82
C GLY A 481 3.17 -17.56 28.06
N ASP A 482 3.52 -18.74 28.58
CA ASP A 482 4.48 -18.88 29.70
C ASP A 482 5.97 -18.72 29.27
N TYR A 483 6.24 -18.67 27.98
CA TYR A 483 7.61 -18.48 27.44
C TYR A 483 7.94 -17.02 27.13
N ILE A 484 7.01 -16.11 27.36
CA ILE A 484 7.18 -14.66 27.15
C ILE A 484 6.91 -13.90 28.44
N ASP A 485 7.83 -13.03 28.82
CA ASP A 485 7.60 -11.98 29.78
C ASP A 485 7.08 -10.74 29.03
N VAL A 486 5.78 -10.50 29.11
CA VAL A 486 5.13 -9.36 28.45
C VAL A 486 5.35 -8.08 29.24
N LYS A 487 5.87 -7.06 28.57
CA LYS A 487 6.13 -5.73 29.13
C LYS A 487 5.32 -4.69 28.38
N LEU A 488 4.87 -3.66 29.08
CA LEU A 488 4.28 -2.51 28.40
C LEU A 488 5.38 -1.65 27.78
N PHE A 489 5.05 -1.06 26.64
CA PHE A 489 5.85 0.04 26.15
C PHE A 489 5.87 1.13 27.23
N PRO A 490 7.05 1.61 27.64
CA PRO A 490 7.15 2.89 28.30
C PRO A 490 6.69 3.92 27.24
N SER A 491 5.43 4.32 27.29
CA SER A 491 4.87 5.29 26.35
C SER A 491 5.31 6.70 26.78
N PRO A 492 6.28 7.32 26.09
CA PRO A 492 6.52 8.75 26.26
C PRO A 492 5.52 9.61 25.47
N ILE A 493 4.60 9.02 24.67
CA ILE A 493 3.91 9.73 23.58
C ILE A 493 2.38 9.76 23.73
N ALA A 494 1.76 8.91 24.52
CA ALA A 494 0.32 9.03 24.78
C ALA A 494 0.08 9.92 26.00
N ALA A 495 0.04 11.23 25.80
CA ALA A 495 -0.44 12.17 26.82
C ALA A 495 -1.86 11.83 27.28
N GLN A 496 -2.62 11.13 26.46
CA GLN A 496 -3.99 10.69 26.74
C GLN A 496 -4.14 9.19 26.52
N GLN A 497 -4.53 8.44 27.53
CA GLN A 497 -4.87 7.03 27.41
C GLN A 497 -6.34 6.79 27.76
N ARG A 498 -6.98 5.96 26.95
CA ARG A 498 -8.34 5.50 27.20
C ARG A 498 -8.27 4.33 28.18
N VAL A 499 -8.96 4.48 29.32
CA VAL A 499 -9.03 3.47 30.38
C VAL A 499 -10.47 3.28 30.83
N CYS A 500 -10.78 2.19 31.51
CA CYS A 500 -12.05 2.06 32.20
C CYS A 500 -11.86 1.48 33.61
N GLU A 501 -12.72 1.88 34.55
CA GLU A 501 -12.82 1.22 35.84
C GLU A 501 -13.56 -0.10 35.69
N ALA A 502 -13.10 -1.11 36.40
CA ALA A 502 -13.64 -2.45 36.33
C ALA A 502 -13.56 -3.14 37.68
N LYS A 503 -14.29 -4.24 37.81
CA LYS A 503 -14.21 -5.10 39.01
C LYS A 503 -14.21 -6.57 38.59
N THR A 504 -13.54 -7.40 39.38
CA THR A 504 -13.58 -8.84 39.25
C THR A 504 -14.95 -9.40 39.62
N THR A 505 -15.43 -10.40 38.87
CA THR A 505 -16.71 -11.08 39.13
C THR A 505 -16.56 -12.32 40.01
N GLU A 506 -15.34 -12.80 40.14
CA GLU A 506 -14.96 -13.94 40.98
C GLU A 506 -13.49 -13.85 41.36
N ALA A 507 -13.03 -14.69 42.26
CA ALA A 507 -11.62 -14.78 42.61
C ALA A 507 -10.81 -15.20 41.39
N THR A 508 -9.74 -14.46 41.05
CA THR A 508 -8.92 -14.69 39.90
C THR A 508 -7.45 -14.31 40.14
N ALA A 509 -6.57 -14.51 39.18
CA ALA A 509 -5.16 -14.17 39.29
C ALA A 509 -4.78 -13.04 38.32
N LEU A 510 -3.99 -12.08 38.83
CA LEU A 510 -3.22 -11.16 38.00
C LEU A 510 -1.98 -11.89 37.50
N ARG A 511 -1.79 -11.98 36.17
CA ARG A 511 -0.73 -12.78 35.56
C ARG A 511 0.30 -11.94 34.80
N THR A 512 1.51 -12.50 34.64
CA THR A 512 2.63 -11.82 33.96
C THR A 512 2.42 -11.67 32.44
N SER A 513 1.61 -12.54 31.83
CA SER A 513 1.28 -12.46 30.39
C SER A 513 -0.18 -12.89 30.15
N PRO A 514 -0.78 -12.60 28.99
CA PRO A 514 -2.16 -12.95 28.67
C PRO A 514 -2.31 -14.46 28.35
N SER A 515 -2.05 -15.28 29.35
CA SER A 515 -2.07 -16.74 29.23
C SER A 515 -2.42 -17.40 30.57
N GLN A 516 -3.24 -18.44 30.54
CA GLN A 516 -3.52 -19.27 31.72
C GLN A 516 -2.28 -20.01 32.25
N TYR A 517 -1.24 -20.16 31.42
CA TYR A 517 0.03 -20.80 31.81
C TYR A 517 1.03 -19.82 32.41
N ALA A 518 0.76 -18.53 32.32
CA ALA A 518 1.65 -17.50 32.85
C ALA A 518 1.70 -17.48 34.37
N ALA A 519 2.84 -17.04 34.91
CA ALA A 519 3.03 -16.92 36.34
C ALA A 519 2.03 -15.93 36.98
N GLU A 520 1.58 -16.24 38.16
CA GLU A 520 0.73 -15.36 38.96
C GLU A 520 1.57 -14.27 39.63
N ILE A 521 1.14 -13.01 39.50
CA ILE A 521 1.72 -11.86 40.20
C ILE A 521 1.06 -11.71 41.58
N VAL A 522 -0.27 -11.85 41.62
CA VAL A 522 -1.08 -11.76 42.84
C VAL A 522 -2.48 -12.31 42.60
N SER A 523 -3.08 -12.93 43.62
CA SER A 523 -4.48 -13.33 43.61
C SER A 523 -5.38 -12.11 43.84
N LEU A 524 -6.48 -12.02 43.13
CA LEU A 524 -7.51 -11.00 43.25
C LEU A 524 -8.78 -11.64 43.82
N SER A 525 -9.38 -11.02 44.82
CA SER A 525 -10.68 -11.46 45.33
C SER A 525 -11.81 -11.01 44.42
N GLU A 526 -12.98 -11.65 44.54
CA GLU A 526 -14.22 -11.13 43.92
C GLU A 526 -14.48 -9.69 44.35
N GLY A 527 -14.94 -8.86 43.41
CA GLY A 527 -15.22 -7.44 43.65
C GLY A 527 -13.98 -6.54 43.69
N ALA A 528 -12.76 -7.06 43.47
CA ALA A 528 -11.54 -6.26 43.43
C ALA A 528 -11.65 -5.16 42.37
N GLN A 529 -11.43 -3.89 42.80
CA GLN A 529 -11.45 -2.74 41.92
C GLN A 529 -10.14 -2.66 41.15
N ILE A 530 -10.24 -2.62 39.83
CA ILE A 530 -9.11 -2.59 38.92
C ILE A 530 -9.34 -1.57 37.81
N ARG A 531 -8.27 -1.14 37.15
CA ARG A 531 -8.35 -0.26 35.99
C ARG A 531 -7.85 -0.99 34.79
N VAL A 532 -8.72 -1.10 33.77
CA VAL A 532 -8.39 -1.69 32.47
C VAL A 532 -7.76 -0.64 31.58
N TRP A 533 -6.66 -1.00 30.93
CA TRP A 533 -5.90 -0.12 30.04
C TRP A 533 -6.08 -0.50 28.58
N PHE A 534 -6.06 -1.78 28.27
CA PHE A 534 -6.29 -2.30 26.92
C PHE A 534 -6.63 -3.80 26.97
N GLU A 535 -6.97 -4.33 25.81
CA GLU A 535 -7.31 -5.76 25.64
C GLU A 535 -6.36 -6.45 24.67
N ILE A 536 -6.07 -7.73 24.95
CA ILE A 536 -5.35 -8.65 24.06
C ILE A 536 -6.10 -9.98 24.05
N GLY A 537 -6.76 -10.33 22.92
CA GLY A 537 -7.57 -11.54 22.85
C GLY A 537 -8.61 -11.60 23.95
N ASP A 538 -8.63 -12.70 24.71
CA ASP A 538 -9.56 -12.92 25.81
C ASP A 538 -9.07 -12.34 27.15
N TRP A 539 -8.09 -11.45 27.13
CA TRP A 539 -7.46 -10.87 28.30
C TRP A 539 -7.55 -9.36 28.32
N TYR A 540 -7.64 -8.79 29.54
CA TYR A 540 -7.43 -7.38 29.80
C TYR A 540 -6.09 -7.16 30.49
N TYR A 541 -5.34 -6.14 30.03
CA TYR A 541 -4.26 -5.58 30.82
C TYR A 541 -4.84 -4.60 31.84
N VAL A 542 -4.55 -4.86 33.10
CA VAL A 542 -5.14 -4.11 34.23
C VAL A 542 -4.07 -3.60 35.18
N ARG A 543 -4.41 -2.56 35.93
CA ARG A 543 -3.63 -2.07 37.08
C ARG A 543 -4.47 -2.11 38.33
N ILE A 544 -3.82 -2.51 39.41
CA ILE A 544 -4.35 -2.47 40.78
C ILE A 544 -3.25 -1.93 41.70
N GLY A 545 -3.45 -0.71 42.22
CA GLY A 545 -2.39 -0.01 42.95
C GLY A 545 -1.15 0.19 42.08
N HIS A 546 0.00 -0.27 42.55
CA HIS A 546 1.29 -0.21 41.84
C HIS A 546 1.59 -1.48 41.02
N ARG A 547 0.70 -2.48 41.05
CA ARG A 547 0.86 -3.72 40.27
C ARG A 547 0.09 -3.65 38.98
N SER A 548 0.61 -4.31 37.95
CA SER A 548 -0.04 -4.43 36.67
C SER A 548 0.19 -5.83 36.08
N GLY A 549 -0.72 -6.27 35.24
CA GLY A 549 -0.67 -7.57 34.62
C GLY A 549 -1.96 -7.88 33.85
N PHE A 550 -2.22 -9.14 33.62
CA PHE A 550 -3.32 -9.62 32.80
C PHE A 550 -4.35 -10.40 33.61
N VAL A 551 -5.63 -10.16 33.31
CA VAL A 551 -6.77 -10.91 33.85
C VAL A 551 -7.70 -11.29 32.71
N GLU A 552 -8.30 -12.48 32.78
CA GLU A 552 -9.25 -12.95 31.77
C GLU A 552 -10.48 -12.05 31.69
N LYS A 553 -10.97 -11.77 30.49
CA LYS A 553 -12.17 -10.96 30.25
C LYS A 553 -13.40 -11.54 30.92
N SER A 554 -13.53 -12.87 30.90
CA SER A 554 -14.63 -13.61 31.55
C SER A 554 -14.73 -13.39 33.06
N LYS A 555 -13.67 -12.91 33.69
CA LYS A 555 -13.55 -12.70 35.15
C LYS A 555 -13.78 -11.25 35.57
N ILE A 556 -14.16 -10.36 34.63
CA ILE A 556 -14.23 -8.91 34.88
C ILE A 556 -15.53 -8.34 34.29
N ILE A 557 -16.16 -7.43 35.04
CA ILE A 557 -17.15 -6.48 34.51
C ILE A 557 -16.49 -5.13 34.37
N ILE A 558 -16.54 -4.58 33.14
CA ILE A 558 -16.01 -3.26 32.83
C ILE A 558 -17.10 -2.20 32.85
N GLY A 559 -16.73 -0.97 33.26
CA GLY A 559 -17.56 0.23 33.13
C GLY A 559 -17.33 0.97 31.83
N ASP A 560 -17.73 2.24 31.79
CA ASP A 560 -17.52 3.08 30.63
C ASP A 560 -16.03 3.46 30.46
N TRP A 561 -15.62 3.59 29.19
CA TRP A 561 -14.28 4.04 28.86
C TRP A 561 -14.17 5.55 28.94
N PHE A 562 -13.14 6.07 29.58
CA PHE A 562 -12.81 7.48 29.66
C PHE A 562 -11.34 7.75 29.36
N ILE A 563 -11.01 9.00 29.06
CA ILE A 563 -9.65 9.42 28.75
C ILE A 563 -8.99 9.97 30.01
N ILE A 564 -7.78 9.50 30.31
CA ILE A 564 -6.93 10.08 31.37
C ILE A 564 -5.73 10.79 30.74
N ASP A 565 -5.38 11.95 31.29
CA ASP A 565 -4.17 12.68 30.95
C ASP A 565 -3.02 12.22 31.87
N LEU A 566 -2.07 11.48 31.31
CA LEU A 566 -0.93 10.97 32.07
C LEU A 566 0.02 12.08 32.56
N HIS A 567 0.09 13.22 31.85
CA HIS A 567 0.90 14.35 32.29
C HIS A 567 0.34 15.00 33.54
N ALA A 568 -0.98 15.08 33.66
CA ALA A 568 -1.64 15.59 34.88
C ALA A 568 -1.39 14.69 36.09
N ILE A 569 -1.38 13.37 35.91
CA ILE A 569 -1.13 12.40 36.97
C ILE A 569 0.32 12.47 37.48
N VAL A 570 1.30 12.56 36.58
CA VAL A 570 2.71 12.67 36.95
C VAL A 570 2.98 13.99 37.66
N SER A 571 2.37 15.08 37.21
CA SER A 571 2.50 16.41 37.88
C SER A 571 1.92 16.43 39.29
N SER A 572 0.81 15.73 39.53
CA SER A 572 0.18 15.64 40.86
C SER A 572 0.98 14.76 41.83
N GLN A 573 1.70 13.75 41.35
CA GLN A 573 2.55 12.90 42.21
C GLN A 573 3.92 13.52 42.53
N ILE A 574 4.41 14.45 41.67
CA ILE A 574 5.66 15.18 41.90
C ILE A 574 5.43 16.37 42.87
N GLY A 575 4.17 16.84 42.96
CA GLY A 575 3.82 18.00 43.80
C GLY A 575 3.89 17.78 45.33
N ASP A 576 3.87 16.55 45.84
CA ASP A 576 3.73 16.24 47.26
C ASP A 576 4.97 15.63 47.93
N GLY A 577 6.13 15.66 47.33
CA GLY A 577 7.27 15.02 47.98
C GLY A 577 8.66 15.38 47.53
N ILE A 578 9.10 16.62 47.50
CA ILE A 578 10.51 17.01 47.77
C ILE A 578 10.52 18.52 48.11
N ARG A 579 10.43 18.86 49.39
CA ARG A 579 11.02 20.10 49.88
C ARG A 579 12.48 19.81 50.19
N PRO A 580 13.44 20.54 49.63
CA PRO A 580 14.79 20.48 50.16
C PRO A 580 14.79 21.08 51.59
N ARG A 581 15.29 20.34 52.54
CA ARG A 581 15.62 20.88 53.85
C ARG A 581 16.86 21.77 53.75
N PRO A 582 16.94 22.80 54.58
CA PRO A 582 17.94 23.86 54.48
C PRO A 582 19.37 23.42 54.72
#